data_38e0910b818b3b5c4400f6e12d3350ac
#
_entry.id   38e0910b818b3b5c4400f6e12d3350ac
#
_cell.length_a   1.000
_cell.length_b   1.000
_cell.length_c   1.000
_cell.angle_alpha   90.00
_cell.angle_beta   90.00
_cell.angle_gamma   90.00
#
_symmetry.space_group_name_H-M   'P 1'
#
loop_
_entity.id
_entity.type
_entity.pdbx_description
1 polymer ?
#
loop_
_entity_poly.entity_id
_entity_poly.type
_entity_poly.pdbx_seq_one_letter_code
_entity_poly.pdbx_strand_id
1 'polypeptide(L)'
;MKTQRLISSYDEINDIFCGKIDGKNGYFANYAMNEGIFINIDKNGCPVSVFIDRASDILNVKKEILEESDIKIGLGCDDCSIYFDIFVNVVKIYNNKFENNCGIPDLNFLLDTDY
;
A
#
# COMPACT_ATOMS: atom_id res chain seq x y z
N MET A 1 -11.16 12.85 -1.82
CA MET A 1 -10.41 11.57 -1.90
C MET A 1 -10.51 11.03 -3.31
N LYS A 2 -9.39 10.68 -3.89
CA LYS A 2 -9.34 10.12 -5.24
C LYS A 2 -9.28 8.59 -5.15
N THR A 3 -10.23 7.90 -5.81
CA THR A 3 -10.24 6.44 -5.86
C THR A 3 -9.54 5.99 -7.14
N GLN A 4 -8.64 5.03 -7.01
CA GLN A 4 -7.92 4.44 -8.12
C GLN A 4 -7.96 2.92 -8.01
N ARG A 5 -7.84 2.25 -9.14
CA ARG A 5 -7.82 0.79 -9.15
C ARG A 5 -6.51 0.26 -8.61
N LEU A 6 -6.61 -0.68 -7.69
CA LEU A 6 -5.50 -1.43 -7.14
C LEU A 6 -5.40 -2.78 -7.83
N ILE A 7 -4.24 -3.09 -8.35
CA ILE A 7 -3.92 -4.43 -8.83
C ILE A 7 -3.07 -5.07 -7.75
N SER A 8 -3.59 -6.12 -7.13
CA SER A 8 -2.92 -6.77 -6.01
C SER A 8 -2.49 -8.19 -6.35
N SER A 9 -1.42 -8.61 -5.70
CA SER A 9 -0.88 -9.96 -5.81
C SER A 9 -0.37 -10.39 -4.45
N TYR A 10 -0.66 -11.61 -4.05
CA TYR A 10 -0.17 -12.16 -2.81
C TYR A 10 0.56 -13.48 -3.06
N ASP A 11 1.81 -13.54 -2.62
CA ASP A 11 2.64 -14.75 -2.66
C ASP A 11 2.55 -15.44 -1.31
N GLU A 12 1.75 -16.50 -1.23
CA GLU A 12 1.53 -17.26 0.01
C GLU A 12 2.81 -17.92 0.50
N ILE A 13 3.66 -18.39 -0.39
CA ILE A 13 4.88 -19.14 -0.03
C ILE A 13 5.88 -18.22 0.66
N ASN A 14 6.11 -17.04 0.11
CA ASN A 14 7.05 -16.06 0.65
C ASN A 14 6.39 -15.03 1.56
N ASP A 15 5.07 -15.07 1.70
CA ASP A 15 4.28 -14.14 2.50
C ASP A 15 4.50 -12.68 2.10
N ILE A 16 4.43 -12.42 0.80
CA ILE A 16 4.65 -11.09 0.24
C ILE A 16 3.38 -10.59 -0.43
N PHE A 17 2.93 -9.40 -0.03
CA PHE A 17 1.83 -8.70 -0.68
C PHE A 17 2.37 -7.55 -1.52
N CYS A 18 1.91 -7.47 -2.76
CA CYS A 18 2.20 -6.36 -3.67
C CYS A 18 0.90 -5.72 -4.13
N GLY A 19 0.84 -4.40 -4.05
CA GLY A 19 -0.26 -3.63 -4.59
C GLY A 19 0.27 -2.56 -5.54
N LYS A 20 -0.23 -2.54 -6.76
CA LYS A 20 0.16 -1.58 -7.79
C LYS A 20 -1.04 -0.72 -8.17
N ILE A 21 -0.80 0.58 -8.36
CA ILE A 21 -1.82 1.48 -8.89
C ILE A 21 -1.93 1.24 -10.39
N ASP A 22 -3.14 0.89 -10.86
CA ASP A 22 -3.39 0.63 -12.28
C ASP A 22 -3.06 1.87 -13.12
N GLY A 23 -2.41 1.65 -14.25
CA GLY A 23 -1.99 2.72 -15.16
C GLY A 23 -0.68 3.42 -14.78
N LYS A 24 -0.08 3.07 -13.66
CA LYS A 24 1.22 3.59 -13.25
C LYS A 24 2.31 2.58 -13.58
N ASN A 25 3.34 3.01 -14.30
CA ASN A 25 4.43 2.14 -14.74
C ASN A 25 5.78 2.70 -14.31
N GLY A 26 6.70 1.80 -14.03
CA GLY A 26 8.04 2.14 -13.59
C GLY A 26 8.06 2.75 -12.21
N TYR A 27 9.24 2.99 -11.71
CA TYR A 27 9.42 3.72 -10.48
C TYR A 27 10.79 4.40 -10.49
N PHE A 28 10.93 5.45 -9.70
CA PHE A 28 12.16 6.19 -9.55
C PHE A 28 12.92 5.76 -8.29
N ALA A 29 12.19 5.56 -7.20
CA ALA A 29 12.79 5.23 -5.91
C ALA A 29 11.88 4.29 -5.11
N ASN A 30 12.51 3.51 -4.23
CA ASN A 30 11.86 2.60 -3.30
C ASN A 30 12.23 3.06 -1.89
N TYR A 31 11.22 3.34 -1.07
CA TYR A 31 11.42 3.77 0.30
C TYR A 31 10.82 2.80 1.28
N ALA A 32 11.59 2.45 2.32
CA ALA A 32 11.07 1.68 3.45
C ALA A 32 10.30 2.63 4.37
N MET A 33 9.01 2.35 4.58
CA MET A 33 8.18 3.10 5.51
C MET A 33 8.48 2.69 6.94
N ASN A 34 8.58 1.39 7.15
CA ASN A 34 9.08 0.78 8.37
C ASN A 34 9.63 -0.59 8.00
N GLU A 35 9.91 -1.42 9.00
CA GLU A 35 10.39 -2.77 8.78
C GLU A 35 9.31 -3.61 8.08
N GLY A 36 9.53 -3.89 6.80
CA GLY A 36 8.68 -4.75 5.99
C GLY A 36 7.67 -4.06 5.10
N ILE A 37 7.44 -2.74 5.23
CA ILE A 37 6.55 -2.00 4.34
C ILE A 37 7.36 -1.04 3.49
N PHE A 38 7.19 -1.15 2.16
CA PHE A 38 7.93 -0.35 1.19
C PHE A 38 6.95 0.33 0.23
N ILE A 39 7.29 1.54 -0.19
CA ILE A 39 6.52 2.26 -1.19
C ILE A 39 7.44 2.64 -2.34
N ASN A 40 6.98 2.43 -3.57
CA ASN A 40 7.68 2.86 -4.77
C ASN A 40 7.04 4.14 -5.27
N ILE A 41 7.87 5.11 -5.63
CA ILE A 41 7.41 6.38 -6.17
C ILE A 41 7.98 6.60 -7.57
N ASP A 42 7.26 7.38 -8.38
CA ASP A 42 7.72 7.79 -9.69
C ASP A 42 8.66 9.01 -9.57
N LYS A 43 9.12 9.51 -10.71
CA LYS A 43 10.03 10.66 -10.76
C LYS A 43 9.41 11.96 -10.26
N ASN A 44 8.08 12.01 -10.14
CA ASN A 44 7.35 13.18 -9.62
C ASN A 44 7.06 13.05 -8.12
N GLY A 45 7.54 11.98 -7.50
CA GLY A 45 7.30 11.72 -6.08
C GLY A 45 5.97 11.05 -5.78
N CYS A 46 5.19 10.69 -6.79
CA CYS A 46 3.87 10.08 -6.58
C CYS A 46 3.99 8.57 -6.39
N PRO A 47 3.19 7.99 -5.49
CA PRO A 47 3.19 6.54 -5.28
C PRO A 47 2.79 5.77 -6.53
N VAL A 48 3.47 4.66 -6.78
CA VAL A 48 3.22 3.72 -7.88
C VAL A 48 2.76 2.37 -7.36
N SER A 49 3.39 1.89 -6.29
CA SER A 49 3.10 0.58 -5.72
C SER A 49 3.50 0.50 -4.25
N VAL A 50 2.93 -0.48 -3.58
CA VAL A 50 3.22 -0.83 -2.19
C VAL A 50 3.64 -2.29 -2.13
N PHE A 51 4.63 -2.57 -1.30
CA PHE A 51 5.16 -3.92 -1.11
C PHE A 51 5.23 -4.19 0.39
N ILE A 52 4.68 -5.32 0.82
CA ILE A 52 4.68 -5.71 2.24
C ILE A 52 5.32 -7.09 2.36
N ASP A 53 6.50 -7.13 2.96
CA ASP A 53 7.19 -8.37 3.30
C ASP A 53 6.63 -8.92 4.61
N ARG A 54 6.55 -10.23 4.75
CA ARG A 54 5.93 -10.88 5.92
C ARG A 54 4.52 -10.33 6.17
N ALA A 55 3.73 -10.26 5.09
CA ALA A 55 2.47 -9.53 5.11
C ALA A 55 1.47 -10.06 6.15
N SER A 56 1.33 -11.38 6.28
CA SER A 56 0.39 -11.95 7.25
C SER A 56 0.78 -11.62 8.69
N ASP A 57 2.07 -11.55 8.97
CA ASP A 57 2.60 -11.21 10.29
C ASP A 57 2.41 -9.71 10.58
N ILE A 58 2.84 -8.85 9.66
CA ILE A 58 2.72 -7.40 9.82
C ILE A 58 1.25 -6.97 9.93
N LEU A 59 0.38 -7.53 9.10
CA LEU A 59 -1.04 -7.19 9.09
C LEU A 59 -1.86 -7.96 10.13
N ASN A 60 -1.24 -8.96 10.77
CA ASN A 60 -1.85 -9.79 11.80
C ASN A 60 -3.15 -10.46 11.30
N VAL A 61 -3.06 -11.08 10.13
CA VAL A 61 -4.16 -11.83 9.53
C VAL A 61 -3.65 -13.17 9.02
N LYS A 62 -4.56 -14.10 8.81
CA LYS A 62 -4.22 -15.38 8.19
C LYS A 62 -3.91 -15.19 6.71
N LYS A 63 -3.04 -16.02 6.16
CA LYS A 63 -2.66 -15.96 4.73
C LYS A 63 -3.85 -16.12 3.80
N GLU A 64 -4.81 -16.97 4.15
CA GLU A 64 -6.02 -17.18 3.36
C GLU A 64 -6.83 -15.90 3.18
N ILE A 65 -6.83 -15.03 4.18
CA ILE A 65 -7.50 -13.74 4.11
C ILE A 65 -6.88 -12.86 3.03
N LEU A 66 -5.56 -12.84 2.95
CA LEU A 66 -4.86 -12.04 1.93
C LEU A 66 -5.02 -12.60 0.52
N GLU A 67 -5.17 -13.91 0.41
CA GLU A 67 -5.29 -14.59 -0.88
C GLU A 67 -6.68 -14.45 -1.51
N GLU A 68 -7.73 -14.50 -0.69
CA GLU A 68 -9.11 -14.64 -1.18
C GLU A 68 -9.96 -13.37 -1.05
N SER A 69 -9.46 -12.33 -0.40
CA SER A 69 -10.28 -11.18 -0.03
C SER A 69 -10.05 -9.98 -0.92
N ASP A 70 -11.06 -9.13 -1.01
CA ASP A 70 -10.92 -7.80 -1.63
C ASP A 70 -10.12 -6.90 -0.71
N ILE A 71 -9.13 -6.25 -1.28
CA ILE A 71 -8.20 -5.38 -0.55
C ILE A 71 -8.42 -3.94 -0.97
N LYS A 72 -8.44 -3.05 0.02
CA LYS A 72 -8.40 -1.60 -0.20
C LYS A 72 -7.25 -1.01 0.60
N ILE A 73 -6.61 -0.02 0.04
CA ILE A 73 -5.52 0.70 0.69
C ILE A 73 -5.86 2.18 0.70
N GLY A 74 -5.95 2.76 1.89
CA GLY A 74 -6.03 4.20 2.06
C GLY A 74 -4.62 4.76 2.21
N LEU A 75 -4.28 5.74 1.38
CA LEU A 75 -2.96 6.36 1.40
C LEU A 75 -3.13 7.87 1.38
N GLY A 76 -2.82 8.51 2.51
CA GLY A 76 -2.86 9.95 2.64
C GLY A 76 -1.48 10.48 2.99
N CYS A 77 -1.08 11.59 2.39
CA CYS A 77 0.20 12.21 2.66
C CYS A 77 0.04 13.71 2.83
N ASP A 78 0.78 14.26 3.79
CA ASP A 78 0.99 15.70 3.95
C ASP A 78 2.50 15.97 4.06
N ASP A 79 2.90 17.20 4.39
CA ASP A 79 4.31 17.57 4.46
C ASP A 79 5.09 16.76 5.50
N CYS A 80 4.41 16.27 6.54
CA CYS A 80 5.05 15.66 7.69
C CYS A 80 4.85 14.15 7.77
N SER A 81 3.73 13.64 7.23
CA SER A 81 3.27 12.29 7.54
C SER A 81 2.71 11.56 6.33
N ILE A 82 2.82 10.24 6.39
CA ILE A 82 2.16 9.31 5.49
C ILE A 82 1.21 8.47 6.33
N TYR A 83 -0.08 8.50 5.98
CA TYR A 83 -1.13 7.73 6.64
C TYR A 83 -1.45 6.52 5.78
N PHE A 84 -1.42 5.35 6.37
CA PHE A 84 -1.54 4.09 5.63
C PHE A 84 -2.55 3.18 6.30
N ASP A 85 -3.63 2.89 5.60
CA ASP A 85 -4.71 2.01 6.07
C ASP A 85 -4.89 0.84 5.12
N ILE A 86 -5.11 -0.36 5.64
CA ILE A 86 -5.46 -1.52 4.84
C ILE A 86 -6.80 -2.06 5.31
N PHE A 87 -7.68 -2.29 4.34
CA PHE A 87 -9.01 -2.84 4.56
C PHE A 87 -9.11 -4.19 3.85
N VAL A 88 -9.72 -5.15 4.53
CA VAL A 88 -10.08 -6.43 3.94
C VAL A 88 -11.59 -6.57 4.05
N ASN A 89 -12.27 -6.70 2.92
CA ASN A 89 -13.74 -6.77 2.86
C ASN A 89 -14.40 -5.68 3.72
N VAL A 90 -14.00 -4.44 3.53
CA VAL A 90 -14.44 -3.22 4.23
C VAL A 90 -14.10 -3.13 5.72
N VAL A 91 -13.37 -4.07 6.25
CA VAL A 91 -12.89 -4.02 7.65
C VAL A 91 -11.45 -3.51 7.66
N LYS A 92 -11.19 -2.46 8.44
CA LYS A 92 -9.83 -1.95 8.61
C LYS A 92 -9.04 -2.92 9.47
N ILE A 93 -8.01 -3.54 8.89
CA ILE A 93 -7.16 -4.52 9.57
C ILE A 93 -5.81 -3.94 9.97
N TYR A 94 -5.42 -2.82 9.39
CA TYR A 94 -4.13 -2.20 9.64
C TYR A 94 -4.25 -0.69 9.50
N ASN A 95 -3.59 0.02 10.41
CA ASN A 95 -3.54 1.48 10.40
C ASN A 95 -2.20 1.90 10.97
N ASN A 96 -1.47 2.72 10.24
CA ASN A 96 -0.22 3.25 10.74
C ASN A 96 0.08 4.63 10.13
N LYS A 97 0.97 5.34 10.79
CA LYS A 97 1.42 6.67 10.39
C LYS A 97 2.95 6.66 10.36
N PHE A 98 3.49 7.11 9.25
CA PHE A 98 4.95 7.18 9.06
C PHE A 98 5.38 8.61 8.78
N GLU A 99 6.65 8.93 9.05
CA GLU A 99 7.21 10.22 8.65
C GLU A 99 7.36 10.27 7.12
N ASN A 100 7.00 11.40 6.53
CA ASN A 100 7.16 11.61 5.08
C ASN A 100 8.58 12.07 4.76
N ASN A 101 9.52 11.14 4.79
CA ASN A 101 10.93 11.39 4.48
C ASN A 101 11.24 11.26 2.98
N CYS A 102 10.26 10.85 2.18
CA CYS A 102 10.45 10.61 0.75
C CYS A 102 9.98 11.77 -0.12
N GLY A 103 9.45 12.83 0.47
CA GLY A 103 8.95 13.96 -0.30
C GLY A 103 7.70 13.66 -1.13
N ILE A 104 6.87 12.74 -0.68
CA ILE A 104 5.60 12.46 -1.35
C ILE A 104 4.71 13.69 -1.24
N PRO A 105 4.16 14.20 -2.36
CA PRO A 105 3.30 15.38 -2.32
C PRO A 105 1.99 15.13 -1.59
N ASP A 106 1.29 16.20 -1.24
CA ASP A 106 -0.03 16.10 -0.64
C ASP A 106 -0.95 15.28 -1.54
N LEU A 107 -1.52 14.21 -0.99
CA LEU A 107 -2.46 13.37 -1.70
C LEU A 107 -3.36 12.63 -0.73
N ASN A 108 -4.47 12.12 -1.26
CA ASN A 108 -5.40 11.32 -0.50
C ASN A 108 -6.06 10.32 -1.46
N PHE A 109 -5.57 9.10 -1.46
CA PHE A 109 -6.01 8.04 -2.37
C PHE A 109 -6.73 6.93 -1.62
N LEU A 110 -7.79 6.42 -2.24
CA LEU A 110 -8.32 5.11 -1.91
C LEU A 110 -8.01 4.18 -3.09
N LEU A 111 -7.24 3.14 -2.82
CA LEU A 111 -6.87 2.13 -3.82
C LEU A 111 -7.76 0.92 -3.60
N ASP A 112 -8.51 0.54 -4.62
CA ASP A 112 -9.58 -0.46 -4.50
C ASP A 112 -9.44 -1.51 -5.60
N THR A 113 -9.38 -2.79 -5.21
CA THR A 113 -9.30 -3.89 -6.18
C THR A 113 -10.57 -4.06 -7.00
N ASP A 114 -11.68 -3.55 -6.50
CA ASP A 114 -12.99 -3.61 -7.18
C ASP A 114 -13.36 -2.35 -7.94
N TYR A 115 -12.47 -1.37 -7.99
CA TYR A 115 -12.80 -0.08 -8.62
C TYR A 115 -12.84 -0.13 -10.16
#